data_71f40725b7101f9e81d2e3cf5c8430d1
#
_entry.id   71f40725b7101f9e81d2e3cf5c8430d1
#
_cell.length_a   1.000
_cell.length_b   1.000
_cell.length_c   1.000
_cell.angle_alpha   90.00
_cell.angle_beta   90.00
_cell.angle_gamma   90.00
#
_symmetry.space_group_name_H-M   'P 1'
#
loop_
_entity.id
_entity.type
_entity.pdbx_description
1 polymer ?
#
loop_
_entity_poly.entity_id
_entity_poly.type
_entity_poly.pdbx_seq_one_letter_code
_entity_poly.pdbx_strand_id
1 'polypeptide(L)'
;MSKKTTTDALKILAQIAGNDPRRQQSFEEELANREVAHKIFQLRQSSGLSQVELARRVGTTQSVISRLEDADYEGHSLAMLNRIAAAVERRVEIRFVPRKRRLQPVRA
;
A
#
# COMPACT_ATOMS: atom_id res chain seq x y z
N MET A 1 15.91 34.15 -3.69
CA MET A 1 14.73 33.88 -3.00
C MET A 1 13.98 32.69 -3.41
N SER A 2 14.42 32.05 -4.44
CA SER A 2 13.74 30.84 -4.84
C SER A 2 13.72 29.81 -3.74
N LYS A 3 14.79 29.77 -2.97
CA LYS A 3 14.85 28.84 -1.86
C LYS A 3 13.74 29.10 -0.85
N LYS A 4 13.54 30.36 -0.50
CA LYS A 4 12.52 30.70 0.45
C LYS A 4 11.13 30.44 -0.13
N THR A 5 10.95 30.75 -1.40
CA THR A 5 9.69 30.51 -2.06
C THR A 5 9.37 29.03 -2.09
N THR A 6 10.36 28.20 -2.38
CA THR A 6 10.17 26.76 -2.39
C THR A 6 9.77 26.25 -1.02
N THR A 7 10.40 26.75 0.02
CA THR A 7 10.10 26.35 1.36
C THR A 7 8.66 26.72 1.72
N ASP A 8 8.25 27.92 1.33
CA ASP A 8 6.90 28.35 1.61
C ASP A 8 5.88 27.48 0.87
N ALA A 9 6.18 27.15 -0.38
CA ALA A 9 5.29 26.31 -1.16
C ALA A 9 5.17 24.93 -0.51
N LEU A 10 6.26 24.37 -0.08
CA LEU A 10 6.23 23.08 0.58
C LEU A 10 5.44 23.12 1.87
N LYS A 11 5.59 24.20 2.62
CA LYS A 11 4.84 24.36 3.85
C LYS A 11 3.33 24.44 3.58
N ILE A 12 2.97 25.18 2.57
CA ILE A 12 1.56 25.32 2.21
C ILE A 12 1.00 23.98 1.79
N LEU A 13 1.75 23.23 0.97
CA LEU A 13 1.29 21.94 0.53
C LEU A 13 1.14 20.98 1.71
N ALA A 14 2.10 20.99 2.61
CA ALA A 14 2.03 20.14 3.77
C ALA A 14 0.84 20.50 4.65
N GLN A 15 0.60 21.79 4.78
CA GLN A 15 -0.50 22.27 5.59
C GLN A 15 -1.84 21.87 4.98
N ILE A 16 -1.97 22.03 3.68
CA ILE A 16 -3.20 21.66 2.99
C ILE A 16 -3.43 20.17 3.13
N ALA A 17 -2.40 19.37 2.89
CA ALA A 17 -2.53 17.93 2.99
C ALA A 17 -2.85 17.50 4.42
N GLY A 18 -2.22 18.14 5.39
CA GLY A 18 -2.42 17.77 6.78
C GLY A 18 -3.75 18.21 7.35
N ASN A 19 -4.31 19.29 6.78
CA ASN A 19 -5.54 19.84 7.31
C ASN A 19 -6.79 19.40 6.56
N ASP A 20 -6.64 18.80 5.41
CA ASP A 20 -7.77 18.37 4.61
C ASP A 20 -8.01 16.87 4.86
N PRO A 21 -9.09 16.53 5.58
CA PRO A 21 -9.32 15.12 5.90
C PRO A 21 -9.45 14.24 4.66
N ARG A 22 -9.97 14.78 3.57
CA ARG A 22 -10.11 13.98 2.35
C ARG A 22 -8.77 13.68 1.74
N ARG A 23 -7.86 14.65 1.75
CA ARG A 23 -6.53 14.43 1.21
C ARG A 23 -5.73 13.47 2.08
N GLN A 24 -5.89 13.58 3.38
CA GLN A 24 -5.22 12.69 4.30
C GLN A 24 -5.72 11.26 4.11
N GLN A 25 -7.03 11.10 3.97
CA GLN A 25 -7.59 9.77 3.75
C GLN A 25 -7.12 9.18 2.44
N SER A 26 -7.06 10.00 1.39
CA SER A 26 -6.60 9.54 0.10
C SER A 26 -5.14 9.09 0.17
N PHE A 27 -4.33 9.83 0.89
CA PHE A 27 -2.93 9.49 1.06
C PHE A 27 -2.78 8.16 1.81
N GLU A 28 -3.59 7.98 2.85
CA GLU A 28 -3.55 6.74 3.61
C GLU A 28 -4.00 5.55 2.78
N GLU A 29 -4.99 5.76 1.91
CA GLU A 29 -5.44 4.71 1.02
C GLU A 29 -4.35 4.32 0.03
N GLU A 30 -3.64 5.31 -0.48
CA GLU A 30 -2.55 5.03 -1.40
C GLU A 30 -1.43 4.25 -0.71
N LEU A 31 -1.14 4.61 0.54
CA LEU A 31 -0.14 3.89 1.30
C LEU A 31 -0.56 2.44 1.52
N ALA A 32 -1.83 2.24 1.86
CA ALA A 32 -2.33 0.90 2.09
C ALA A 32 -2.26 0.05 0.82
N ASN A 33 -2.62 0.63 -0.31
CA ASN A 33 -2.56 -0.09 -1.58
C ASN A 33 -1.14 -0.46 -1.94
N ARG A 34 -0.21 0.46 -1.72
CA ARG A 34 1.20 0.22 -2.00
C ARG A 34 1.74 -0.87 -1.09
N GLU A 35 1.32 -0.84 0.16
CA GLU A 35 1.78 -1.82 1.14
C GLU A 35 1.29 -3.22 0.77
N VAL A 36 0.03 -3.32 0.35
CA VAL A 36 -0.52 -4.62 -0.06
C VAL A 36 0.23 -5.15 -1.27
N ALA A 37 0.45 -4.30 -2.26
CA ALA A 37 1.17 -4.72 -3.46
C ALA A 37 2.57 -5.23 -3.10
N HIS A 38 3.25 -4.51 -2.22
CA HIS A 38 4.59 -4.89 -1.81
C HIS A 38 4.60 -6.20 -1.04
N LYS A 39 3.59 -6.42 -0.20
CA LYS A 39 3.50 -7.65 0.56
C LYS A 39 3.24 -8.85 -0.35
N ILE A 40 2.47 -8.67 -1.39
CA ILE A 40 2.27 -9.76 -2.37
C ILE A 40 3.60 -10.08 -3.04
N PHE A 41 4.33 -9.06 -3.45
CA PHE A 41 5.63 -9.24 -4.06
C PHE A 41 6.58 -9.99 -3.12
N GLN A 42 6.65 -9.55 -1.87
CA GLN A 42 7.53 -10.18 -0.89
C GLN A 42 7.15 -11.63 -0.64
N LEU A 43 5.85 -11.90 -0.53
CA LEU A 43 5.37 -13.24 -0.31
C LEU A 43 5.78 -14.16 -1.46
N ARG A 44 5.59 -13.67 -2.69
CA ARG A 44 5.97 -14.44 -3.86
C ARG A 44 7.48 -14.71 -3.87
N GLN A 45 8.27 -13.66 -3.61
CA GLN A 45 9.72 -13.80 -3.62
C GLN A 45 10.19 -14.78 -2.55
N SER A 46 9.66 -14.66 -1.34
CA SER A 46 10.08 -15.54 -0.27
C SER A 46 9.62 -16.97 -0.49
N SER A 47 8.62 -17.16 -1.34
CA SER A 47 8.16 -18.51 -1.70
C SER A 47 8.95 -19.07 -2.88
N GLY A 48 9.86 -18.30 -3.44
CA GLY A 48 10.68 -18.77 -4.55
C GLY A 48 9.93 -18.92 -5.86
N LEU A 49 8.86 -18.16 -6.05
CA LEU A 49 8.03 -18.33 -7.23
C LEU A 49 8.16 -17.15 -8.17
N SER A 50 8.07 -17.43 -9.47
CA SER A 50 7.94 -16.38 -10.46
C SER A 50 6.47 -15.92 -10.49
N GLN A 51 6.21 -14.82 -11.19
CA GLN A 51 4.84 -14.36 -11.35
C GLN A 51 4.00 -15.40 -12.08
N VAL A 52 4.58 -16.05 -13.07
CA VAL A 52 3.87 -17.09 -13.82
C VAL A 52 3.52 -18.26 -12.91
N GLU A 53 4.48 -18.66 -12.08
CA GLU A 53 4.24 -19.79 -11.19
C GLU A 53 3.19 -19.48 -10.15
N LEU A 54 3.25 -18.29 -9.58
CA LEU A 54 2.23 -17.91 -8.61
C LEU A 54 0.86 -17.84 -9.28
N ALA A 55 0.80 -17.26 -10.47
CA ALA A 55 -0.46 -17.16 -11.21
C ALA A 55 -1.07 -18.53 -11.42
N ARG A 56 -0.24 -19.50 -11.79
CA ARG A 56 -0.72 -20.85 -12.03
C ARG A 56 -1.30 -21.46 -10.75
N ARG A 57 -0.63 -21.27 -9.63
CA ARG A 57 -1.12 -21.82 -8.38
C ARG A 57 -2.39 -21.15 -7.91
N VAL A 58 -2.50 -19.85 -8.14
CA VAL A 58 -3.69 -19.10 -7.74
C VAL A 58 -4.85 -19.39 -8.68
N GLY A 59 -4.56 -19.78 -9.92
CA GLY A 59 -5.60 -19.98 -10.91
C GLY A 59 -5.94 -18.70 -11.64
N THR A 60 -4.95 -17.89 -11.91
CA THR A 60 -5.14 -16.64 -12.63
C THR A 60 -4.00 -16.48 -13.64
N THR A 61 -3.79 -15.28 -14.15
CA THR A 61 -2.79 -15.04 -15.18
C THR A 61 -1.63 -14.24 -14.61
N GLN A 62 -0.50 -14.32 -15.32
CA GLN A 62 0.67 -13.56 -14.93
C GLN A 62 0.39 -12.06 -14.96
N SER A 63 -0.44 -11.61 -15.91
CA SER A 63 -0.79 -10.21 -15.99
C SER A 63 -1.51 -9.74 -14.72
N VAL A 64 -2.37 -10.58 -14.19
CA VAL A 64 -3.10 -10.25 -12.97
C VAL A 64 -2.13 -10.14 -11.79
N ILE A 65 -1.21 -11.10 -11.67
CA ILE A 65 -0.23 -11.05 -10.59
C ILE A 65 0.63 -9.80 -10.72
N SER A 66 1.07 -9.49 -11.93
CA SER A 66 1.89 -8.31 -12.15
C SER A 66 1.14 -7.04 -11.73
N ARG A 67 -0.15 -6.98 -12.03
CA ARG A 67 -0.95 -5.81 -11.65
C ARG A 67 -1.11 -5.73 -10.14
N LEU A 68 -1.32 -6.86 -9.49
CA LEU A 68 -1.48 -6.89 -8.04
C LEU A 68 -0.22 -6.46 -7.30
N GLU A 69 0.94 -6.62 -7.92
CA GLU A 69 2.21 -6.22 -7.32
C GLU A 69 2.59 -4.79 -7.68
N ASP A 70 1.76 -4.11 -8.47
CA ASP A 70 2.01 -2.75 -8.87
C ASP A 70 1.58 -1.80 -7.75
N ALA A 71 2.50 -0.92 -7.34
CA ALA A 71 2.24 0.00 -6.24
C ALA A 71 1.06 0.93 -6.50
N ASP A 72 0.75 1.17 -7.77
CA ASP A 72 -0.33 2.07 -8.14
C ASP A 72 -1.68 1.38 -8.30
N TYR A 73 -1.71 0.07 -8.12
CA TYR A 73 -2.96 -0.66 -8.31
C TYR A 73 -3.86 -0.48 -7.09
N GLU A 74 -5.14 -0.28 -7.33
CA GLU A 74 -6.09 -0.04 -6.26
C GLU A 74 -7.19 -1.08 -6.17
N GLY A 75 -7.06 -2.17 -6.89
CA GLY A 75 -8.13 -3.14 -6.99
C GLY A 75 -7.93 -4.41 -6.18
N HIS A 76 -7.10 -4.37 -5.15
CA HIS A 76 -6.91 -5.55 -4.33
C HIS A 76 -8.21 -5.90 -3.60
N SER A 77 -8.58 -7.18 -3.61
CA SER A 77 -9.75 -7.64 -2.88
C SER A 77 -9.30 -8.67 -1.85
N LEU A 78 -10.06 -8.75 -0.79
CA LEU A 78 -9.78 -9.73 0.25
C LEU A 78 -9.86 -11.14 -0.33
N ALA A 79 -10.81 -11.37 -1.22
CA ALA A 79 -10.94 -12.69 -1.83
C ALA A 79 -9.68 -13.07 -2.60
N MET A 80 -9.13 -12.14 -3.36
CA MET A 80 -7.91 -12.43 -4.11
C MET A 80 -6.73 -12.63 -3.17
N LEU A 81 -6.64 -11.84 -2.11
CA LEU A 81 -5.56 -12.00 -1.14
C LEU A 81 -5.63 -13.37 -0.48
N ASN A 82 -6.83 -13.82 -0.16
CA ASN A 82 -6.99 -15.15 0.43
C ASN A 82 -6.56 -16.23 -0.55
N ARG A 83 -6.85 -16.08 -1.83
CA ARG A 83 -6.45 -17.06 -2.84
C ARG A 83 -4.93 -17.10 -2.99
N ILE A 84 -4.30 -15.93 -2.97
CA ILE A 84 -2.84 -15.86 -3.07
C ILE A 84 -2.20 -16.52 -1.87
N ALA A 85 -2.70 -16.21 -0.69
CA ALA A 85 -2.15 -16.76 0.53
C ALA A 85 -2.28 -18.28 0.54
N ALA A 86 -3.46 -18.78 0.17
CA ALA A 86 -3.69 -20.21 0.15
C ALA A 86 -2.75 -20.93 -0.82
N ALA A 87 -2.42 -20.27 -1.93
CA ALA A 87 -1.55 -20.87 -2.93
C ALA A 87 -0.15 -21.13 -2.41
N VAL A 88 0.24 -20.45 -1.34
CA VAL A 88 1.56 -20.63 -0.72
C VAL A 88 1.43 -21.06 0.73
N GLU A 89 0.27 -21.66 1.05
CA GLU A 89 0.02 -22.24 2.37
C GLU A 89 0.12 -21.21 3.49
N ARG A 90 -0.46 -20.06 3.27
CA ARG A 90 -0.53 -19.01 4.25
C ARG A 90 -1.98 -18.57 4.41
N ARG A 91 -2.25 -17.78 5.41
CA ARG A 91 -3.56 -17.16 5.55
C ARG A 91 -3.37 -15.67 5.73
N VAL A 92 -4.38 -14.92 5.36
CA VAL A 92 -4.36 -13.48 5.50
C VAL A 92 -4.71 -13.10 6.92
N GLU A 93 -3.97 -12.18 7.46
CA GLU A 93 -4.26 -11.61 8.76
C GLU A 93 -4.40 -10.11 8.57
N ILE A 94 -5.44 -9.53 9.15
CA ILE A 94 -5.70 -8.10 9.00
C ILE A 94 -5.59 -7.44 10.35
N ARG A 95 -4.87 -6.32 10.39
CA ARG A 95 -4.69 -5.60 11.63
C ARG A 95 -5.00 -4.14 11.41
N PHE A 96 -5.72 -3.57 12.34
CA PHE A 96 -5.94 -2.14 12.36
C PHE A 96 -4.99 -1.55 13.37
N VAL A 97 -4.23 -0.57 12.94
CA VAL A 97 -3.24 0.03 13.82
C VAL A 97 -3.59 1.49 14.05
N PRO A 98 -3.16 2.05 15.16
CA PRO A 98 -3.44 3.46 15.42
C PRO A 98 -2.84 4.33 14.33
N ARG A 99 -3.56 5.40 13.96
CA ARG A 99 -3.06 6.34 12.99
C ARG A 99 -1.90 7.11 13.58
N LYS A 100 -0.84 7.23 12.79
CA LYS A 100 0.28 8.00 13.25
C LYS A 100 -0.04 9.46 13.23
N ARG A 101 0.20 10.12 14.35
CA ARG A 101 0.00 11.56 14.42
C ARG A 101 1.31 12.22 14.62
N ARG A 102 1.91 12.59 13.52
CA ARG A 102 3.20 13.17 13.58
C ARG A 102 3.30 14.35 14.46
N LEU A 103 2.33 15.18 14.36
CA LEU A 103 2.38 16.41 15.13
C LEU A 103 1.49 16.35 16.32
N GLN A 104 1.37 15.19 16.87
CA GLN A 104 0.60 15.03 18.06
C GLN A 104 1.17 15.92 19.12
N PRO A 105 0.43 16.89 19.61
CA PRO A 105 0.94 17.76 20.65
C PRO A 105 1.26 16.98 21.88
N VAL A 106 2.29 17.44 22.54
CA VAL A 106 2.65 16.79 23.77
C VAL A 106 1.52 16.98 24.75
N ARG A 107 1.10 15.89 25.32
CA ARG A 107 0.08 15.99 26.29
C ARG A 107 0.66 16.53 27.49
N ALA A 108 0.20 17.58 27.89
CA ALA A 108 0.73 18.17 29.11
C ALA A 108 0.31 17.37 30.30
#